data_0077d7bd81f93da7ee3a63ae0966d56c
#
_entry.id   0077d7bd81f93da7ee3a63ae0966d56c
#
_cell.length_a   1.000
_cell.length_b   1.000
_cell.length_c   1.000
_cell.angle_alpha   90.00
_cell.angle_beta   90.00
_cell.angle_gamma   90.00
#
_symmetry.space_group_name_H-M   'P 1'
#
loop_
_entity.id
_entity.type
_entity.pdbx_description
1 polymer ?
#
loop_
_entity_poly.entity_id
_entity_poly.type
_entity_poly.pdbx_seq_one_letter_code
_entity_poly.pdbx_strand_id
1 'polypeptide(L)'
;MSNQKGNAKMTNYRWVMCAMLFLATTVNYMDRQVLSLTWKDFIAPEFHWTDADYGTITAAFSLIYAVCMLFAGKFVDWMGTKKGYLWAIGVWSFGACIHAACGWATMHIEGYESVAAMAAVENGSAAALAIASVSVWLFLGARAILALGEAGNFPAAIKTTAEYFPKKD
;
A
#
# COMPACT_ATOMS: atom_id res chain seq x y z
N MET A 1 9.68 52.12 -12.25
CA MET A 1 9.92 50.95 -11.40
C MET A 1 9.70 49.70 -12.26
N SER A 2 10.76 49.16 -12.82
CA SER A 2 10.73 48.07 -13.78
C SER A 2 10.55 46.73 -13.02
N ASN A 3 9.44 46.08 -13.25
CA ASN A 3 9.12 44.79 -12.72
C ASN A 3 9.88 43.71 -13.54
N GLN A 4 11.11 43.41 -13.15
CA GLN A 4 11.83 42.25 -13.67
C GLN A 4 11.17 40.97 -13.11
N LYS A 5 10.15 40.47 -13.79
CA LYS A 5 9.74 39.07 -13.67
C LYS A 5 10.89 38.23 -14.22
N GLY A 6 11.73 37.72 -13.33
CA GLY A 6 12.80 36.80 -13.69
C GLY A 6 12.22 35.63 -14.43
N ASN A 7 12.57 35.50 -15.69
CA ASN A 7 12.34 34.28 -16.49
C ASN A 7 13.13 33.15 -15.85
N ALA A 8 12.54 32.47 -14.86
CA ALA A 8 13.12 31.25 -14.29
C ALA A 8 13.27 30.25 -15.43
N LYS A 9 14.51 30.01 -15.84
CA LYS A 9 14.86 28.98 -16.81
C LYS A 9 14.20 27.69 -16.35
N MET A 10 13.18 27.22 -17.06
CA MET A 10 12.48 25.98 -16.76
C MET A 10 13.46 24.83 -16.95
N THR A 11 14.01 24.35 -15.86
CA THR A 11 15.01 23.30 -15.82
C THR A 11 14.35 21.97 -16.23
N ASN A 12 15.06 21.11 -16.96
CA ASN A 12 14.60 19.74 -17.31
C ASN A 12 14.34 18.87 -16.07
N TYR A 13 14.71 19.35 -14.89
CA TYR A 13 14.49 18.68 -13.59
C TYR A 13 13.02 18.31 -13.33
N ARG A 14 12.06 19.10 -13.81
CA ARG A 14 10.62 18.80 -13.72
C ARG A 14 10.27 17.44 -14.35
N TRP A 15 10.93 17.07 -15.44
CA TRP A 15 10.69 15.77 -16.09
C TRP A 15 11.25 14.61 -15.28
N VAL A 16 12.34 14.81 -14.56
CA VAL A 16 12.88 13.83 -13.62
C VAL A 16 11.87 13.61 -12.48
N MET A 17 11.29 14.70 -11.94
CA MET A 17 10.25 14.59 -10.92
C MET A 17 9.03 13.83 -11.43
N CYS A 18 8.56 14.11 -12.65
CA CYS A 18 7.47 13.36 -13.26
C CYS A 18 7.79 11.88 -13.44
N ALA A 19 8.99 11.54 -13.88
CA ALA A 19 9.40 10.15 -14.03
C ALA A 19 9.43 9.42 -12.68
N MET A 20 9.91 10.07 -11.62
CA MET A 20 9.90 9.50 -10.27
C MET A 20 8.47 9.32 -9.73
N LEU A 21 7.59 10.30 -9.94
CA LEU A 21 6.18 10.21 -9.56
C LEU A 21 5.46 9.09 -10.34
N PHE A 22 5.74 8.98 -11.63
CA PHE A 22 5.21 7.90 -12.46
C PHE A 22 5.65 6.53 -11.93
N LEU A 23 6.93 6.36 -11.63
CA LEU A 23 7.47 5.11 -11.09
C LEU A 23 6.80 4.78 -9.74
N ALA A 24 6.76 5.74 -8.80
CA ALA A 24 6.15 5.54 -7.49
C ALA A 24 4.66 5.18 -7.60
N THR A 25 3.91 5.86 -8.48
CA THR A 25 2.49 5.56 -8.69
C THR A 25 2.30 4.20 -9.35
N THR A 26 3.15 3.83 -10.29
CA THR A 26 3.12 2.50 -10.94
C THR A 26 3.33 1.39 -9.91
N VAL A 27 4.36 1.50 -9.07
CA VAL A 27 4.63 0.51 -8.00
C VAL A 27 3.46 0.44 -7.03
N ASN A 28 2.89 1.60 -6.64
CA ASN A 28 1.72 1.66 -5.77
C ASN A 28 0.51 0.89 -6.34
N TYR A 29 0.23 1.02 -7.64
CA TYR A 29 -0.83 0.25 -8.28
C TYR A 29 -0.50 -1.23 -8.42
N MET A 30 0.75 -1.58 -8.68
CA MET A 30 1.19 -2.97 -8.74
C MET A 30 0.98 -3.68 -7.39
N ASP A 31 1.33 -3.04 -6.27
CA ASP A 31 1.14 -3.60 -4.93
C ASP A 31 -0.33 -3.92 -4.62
N ARG A 32 -1.25 -3.07 -5.08
CA ARG A 32 -2.69 -3.35 -4.95
C ARG A 32 -3.11 -4.60 -5.70
N GLN A 33 -2.54 -4.82 -6.88
CA GLN A 33 -2.90 -5.95 -7.74
C GLN A 33 -2.25 -7.26 -7.29
N VAL A 34 -1.13 -7.22 -6.59
CA VAL A 34 -0.42 -8.44 -6.15
C VAL A 34 -1.35 -9.38 -5.41
N LEU A 35 -2.09 -8.89 -4.39
CA LEU A 35 -3.00 -9.76 -3.65
C LEU A 35 -4.12 -10.32 -4.54
N SER A 36 -4.69 -9.52 -5.44
CA SER A 36 -5.78 -9.98 -6.31
C SER A 36 -5.34 -11.02 -7.34
N LEU A 37 -4.07 -10.95 -7.76
CA LEU A 37 -3.52 -11.89 -8.72
C LEU A 37 -3.02 -13.19 -8.07
N THR A 38 -2.59 -13.11 -6.80
CA THR A 38 -1.95 -14.25 -6.11
C THR A 38 -2.88 -14.98 -5.14
N TRP A 39 -3.99 -14.36 -4.72
CA TRP A 39 -4.79 -14.91 -3.64
C TRP A 39 -5.38 -16.26 -3.96
N LYS A 40 -5.91 -16.47 -5.17
CA LYS A 40 -6.65 -17.68 -5.52
C LYS A 40 -5.76 -18.89 -5.75
N ASP A 41 -4.61 -18.66 -6.40
CA ASP A 41 -3.72 -19.73 -6.83
C ASP A 41 -2.65 -20.07 -5.77
N PHE A 42 -2.30 -19.10 -4.92
CA PHE A 42 -1.22 -19.25 -3.93
C PHE A 42 -1.72 -19.09 -2.49
N ILE A 43 -2.36 -17.97 -2.16
CA ILE A 43 -2.68 -17.62 -0.77
C ILE A 43 -3.85 -18.45 -0.24
N ALA A 44 -4.92 -18.62 -1.02
CA ALA A 44 -6.09 -19.37 -0.59
C ALA A 44 -5.79 -20.85 -0.28
N PRO A 45 -5.01 -21.58 -1.11
CA PRO A 45 -4.61 -22.93 -0.78
C PRO A 45 -3.69 -23.04 0.43
N GLU A 46 -2.79 -22.05 0.63
CA GLU A 46 -1.84 -22.06 1.74
C GLU A 46 -2.51 -21.78 3.09
N PHE A 47 -3.49 -20.89 3.14
CA PHE A 47 -4.13 -20.43 4.36
C PHE A 47 -5.59 -20.87 4.50
N HIS A 48 -6.08 -21.72 3.62
CA HIS A 48 -7.47 -22.22 3.59
C HIS A 48 -8.52 -21.10 3.51
N TRP A 49 -8.19 -19.97 2.79
CA TRP A 49 -9.10 -18.86 2.65
C TRP A 49 -10.28 -19.16 1.75
N THR A 50 -11.43 -18.63 2.14
CA THR A 50 -12.64 -18.57 1.33
C THR A 50 -12.72 -17.25 0.54
N ASP A 51 -13.63 -17.20 -0.45
CA ASP A 51 -13.96 -15.95 -1.17
C ASP A 51 -14.43 -14.85 -0.22
N ALA A 52 -15.08 -15.22 0.90
CA ALA A 52 -15.54 -14.28 1.92
C ALA A 52 -14.36 -13.65 2.70
N ASP A 53 -13.32 -14.44 3.00
CA ASP A 53 -12.12 -13.94 3.70
C ASP A 53 -11.39 -12.92 2.84
N TYR A 54 -11.14 -13.24 1.58
CA TYR A 54 -10.57 -12.31 0.61
C TYR A 54 -11.41 -11.05 0.45
N GLY A 55 -12.73 -11.20 0.32
CA GLY A 55 -13.68 -10.09 0.22
C GLY A 55 -13.62 -9.18 1.45
N THR A 56 -13.51 -9.75 2.65
CA THR A 56 -13.40 -9.00 3.91
C THR A 56 -12.12 -8.16 3.96
N ILE A 57 -10.97 -8.75 3.61
CA ILE A 57 -9.68 -8.06 3.58
C ILE A 57 -9.71 -6.90 2.57
N THR A 58 -10.26 -7.15 1.38
CA THR A 58 -10.32 -6.15 0.30
C THR A 58 -11.28 -5.01 0.63
N ALA A 59 -12.44 -5.32 1.22
CA ALA A 59 -13.41 -4.32 1.66
C ALA A 59 -12.85 -3.46 2.80
N ALA A 60 -12.20 -4.08 3.80
CA ALA A 60 -11.58 -3.36 4.89
C ALA A 60 -10.45 -2.43 4.40
N PHE A 61 -9.58 -2.92 3.51
CA PHE A 61 -8.57 -2.09 2.86
C PHE A 61 -9.18 -0.87 2.18
N SER A 62 -10.22 -1.08 1.37
CA SER A 62 -10.88 -0.01 0.62
C SER A 62 -11.51 1.04 1.54
N LEU A 63 -12.14 0.61 2.63
CA LEU A 63 -12.73 1.49 3.63
C LEU A 63 -11.65 2.33 4.35
N ILE A 64 -10.60 1.68 4.85
CA ILE A 64 -9.49 2.36 5.53
C ILE A 64 -8.82 3.35 4.59
N TYR A 65 -8.55 2.93 3.34
CA TYR A 65 -7.97 3.80 2.32
C TYR A 65 -8.83 5.03 2.05
N ALA A 66 -10.14 4.86 1.89
CA ALA A 66 -11.08 5.97 1.67
C ALA A 66 -11.07 6.97 2.83
N VAL A 67 -11.08 6.47 4.07
CA VAL A 67 -11.00 7.32 5.27
C VAL A 67 -9.64 8.06 5.32
N CYS A 68 -8.55 7.35 5.10
CA CYS A 68 -7.20 7.95 5.11
C CYS A 68 -7.04 9.02 4.02
N MET A 69 -7.64 8.82 2.85
CA MET A 69 -7.58 9.77 1.74
C MET A 69 -8.20 11.14 2.11
N LEU A 70 -9.23 11.16 2.97
CA LEU A 70 -9.84 12.42 3.43
C LEU A 70 -8.86 13.30 4.22
N PHE A 71 -7.91 12.69 4.91
CA PHE A 71 -6.93 13.38 5.76
C PHE A 71 -5.56 13.52 5.11
N ALA A 72 -5.26 12.70 4.12
CA ALA A 72 -3.93 12.63 3.48
C ALA A 72 -3.49 13.98 2.88
N GLY A 73 -4.41 14.72 2.25
CA GLY A 73 -4.10 16.05 1.70
C GLY A 73 -3.66 17.04 2.79
N LYS A 74 -4.41 17.13 3.89
CA LYS A 74 -4.07 17.99 5.04
C LYS A 74 -2.75 17.59 5.68
N PHE A 75 -2.48 16.28 5.77
CA PHE A 75 -1.22 15.76 6.29
C PHE A 75 -0.03 16.19 5.43
N VAL A 76 -0.12 16.06 4.10
CA VAL A 76 0.91 16.49 3.16
C VAL A 76 1.09 18.02 3.18
N ASP A 77 0.00 18.77 3.39
CA ASP A 77 0.08 20.24 3.53
C ASP A 77 0.79 20.65 4.82
N TRP A 78 0.52 19.98 5.91
CA TRP A 78 1.13 20.24 7.21
C TRP A 78 2.62 19.88 7.25
N MET A 79 3.02 18.71 6.73
CA MET A 79 4.41 18.27 6.73
C MET A 79 5.27 18.91 5.64
N GLY A 80 4.64 19.47 4.61
CA GLY A 80 5.28 19.88 3.36
C GLY A 80 5.49 18.72 2.41
N THR A 81 5.50 19.02 1.11
CA THR A 81 5.47 18.05 0.00
C THR A 81 6.55 16.98 0.12
N LYS A 82 7.81 17.37 0.31
CA LYS A 82 8.95 16.43 0.37
C LYS A 82 8.84 15.47 1.57
N LYS A 83 8.60 16.01 2.76
CA LYS A 83 8.55 15.19 3.99
C LYS A 83 7.29 14.32 4.00
N GLY A 84 6.14 14.88 3.62
CA GLY A 84 4.88 14.15 3.54
C GLY A 84 4.97 12.97 2.58
N TYR A 85 5.62 13.17 1.41
CA TYR A 85 5.80 12.11 0.43
C TYR A 85 6.76 11.01 0.92
N LEU A 86 7.88 11.38 1.54
CA LEU A 86 8.81 10.42 2.14
C LEU A 86 8.15 9.60 3.25
N TRP A 87 7.33 10.22 4.08
CA TRP A 87 6.55 9.53 5.10
C TRP A 87 5.55 8.54 4.49
N ALA A 88 4.80 8.97 3.47
CA ALA A 88 3.85 8.12 2.79
C ALA A 88 4.54 6.88 2.20
N ILE A 89 5.66 7.06 1.49
CA ILE A 89 6.44 5.94 0.93
C ILE A 89 7.02 5.07 2.06
N GLY A 90 7.55 5.64 3.12
CA GLY A 90 8.12 4.90 4.24
C GLY A 90 7.10 4.00 4.94
N VAL A 91 5.92 4.54 5.26
CA VAL A 91 4.82 3.78 5.89
C VAL A 91 4.31 2.69 4.94
N TRP A 92 4.14 3.00 3.66
CA TRP A 92 3.74 2.05 2.65
C TRP A 92 4.77 0.91 2.50
N SER A 93 6.07 1.23 2.38
CA SER A 93 7.13 0.22 2.28
C SER A 93 7.19 -0.68 3.53
N PHE A 94 7.01 -0.09 4.72
CA PHE A 94 6.93 -0.85 5.96
C PHE A 94 5.72 -1.78 5.98
N GLY A 95 4.55 -1.30 5.55
CA GLY A 95 3.36 -2.12 5.38
C GLY A 95 3.56 -3.29 4.41
N ALA A 96 4.26 -3.07 3.30
CA ALA A 96 4.60 -4.11 2.34
C ALA A 96 5.52 -5.18 2.94
N CYS A 97 6.51 -4.78 3.75
CA CYS A 97 7.37 -5.74 4.47
C CYS A 97 6.58 -6.58 5.48
N ILE A 98 5.66 -5.96 6.24
CA ILE A 98 4.77 -6.69 7.16
C ILE A 98 3.88 -7.65 6.39
N HIS A 99 3.31 -7.21 5.28
CA HIS A 99 2.45 -8.04 4.43
C HIS A 99 3.21 -9.27 3.90
N ALA A 100 4.45 -9.10 3.47
CA ALA A 100 5.30 -10.22 3.07
C ALA A 100 5.63 -11.18 4.23
N ALA A 101 5.67 -10.68 5.46
CA ALA A 101 5.95 -11.48 6.64
C ALA A 101 4.72 -12.22 7.20
N CYS A 102 3.49 -11.93 6.74
CA CYS A 102 2.26 -12.51 7.27
C CYS A 102 2.25 -14.06 7.21
N GLY A 103 2.74 -14.63 6.10
CA GLY A 103 2.80 -16.08 5.96
C GLY A 103 3.72 -16.73 6.99
N TRP A 104 4.91 -16.17 7.15
CA TRP A 104 5.87 -16.60 8.17
C TRP A 104 5.30 -16.45 9.60
N ALA A 105 4.65 -15.33 9.87
CA ALA A 105 4.04 -15.10 11.18
C ALA A 105 2.90 -16.07 11.48
N THR A 106 2.02 -16.36 10.51
CA THR A 106 0.95 -17.34 10.66
C THR A 106 1.53 -18.74 11.00
N MET A 107 2.53 -19.16 10.23
CA MET A 107 3.21 -20.43 10.44
C MET A 107 3.76 -20.57 11.87
N HIS A 108 4.43 -19.53 12.39
CA HIS A 108 4.97 -19.58 13.74
C HIS A 108 3.91 -19.51 14.85
N ILE A 109 2.83 -18.74 14.64
CA ILE A 109 1.74 -18.63 15.62
C ILE A 109 0.99 -19.97 15.76
N GLU A 110 0.74 -20.61 14.62
CA GLU A 110 0.02 -21.92 14.59
C GLU A 110 0.96 -23.12 14.85
N GLY A 111 2.27 -22.90 14.98
CA GLY A 111 3.24 -23.92 15.35
C GLY A 111 3.60 -24.91 14.25
N TYR A 112 3.50 -24.52 12.97
CA TYR A 112 3.90 -25.34 11.84
C TYR A 112 5.38 -25.14 11.50
N GLU A 113 6.04 -26.23 11.05
CA GLU A 113 7.46 -26.20 10.66
C GLU A 113 7.67 -25.61 9.25
N SER A 114 6.63 -25.63 8.41
CA SER A 114 6.70 -25.10 7.03
C SER A 114 5.33 -24.70 6.50
N VAL A 115 5.33 -23.82 5.50
CA VAL A 115 4.12 -23.41 4.77
C VAL A 115 3.46 -24.62 4.09
N ALA A 116 4.26 -25.55 3.58
CA ALA A 116 3.75 -26.77 2.97
C ALA A 116 3.02 -27.67 3.98
N ALA A 117 3.49 -27.75 5.23
CA ALA A 117 2.82 -28.49 6.29
C ALA A 117 1.48 -27.82 6.67
N MET A 118 1.42 -26.51 6.67
CA MET A 118 0.22 -25.73 6.91
C MET A 118 -0.82 -25.91 5.78
N ALA A 119 -0.39 -25.87 4.52
CA ALA A 119 -1.23 -26.10 3.35
C ALA A 119 -1.76 -27.54 3.23
N ALA A 120 -1.05 -28.52 3.82
CA ALA A 120 -1.45 -29.94 3.81
C ALA A 120 -2.55 -30.27 4.82
N VAL A 121 -2.96 -29.35 5.66
CA VAL A 121 -4.05 -29.56 6.63
C VAL A 121 -5.37 -29.75 5.87
N GLU A 122 -6.19 -30.69 6.38
CA GLU A 122 -7.48 -31.01 5.77
C GLU A 122 -8.43 -29.78 5.77
N ASN A 123 -8.94 -29.45 4.61
CA ASN A 123 -9.88 -28.34 4.45
C ASN A 123 -11.14 -28.54 5.30
N GLY A 124 -11.56 -27.50 5.99
CA GLY A 124 -12.73 -27.54 6.86
C GLY A 124 -12.46 -28.12 8.25
N SER A 125 -11.24 -28.57 8.55
CA SER A 125 -10.85 -28.96 9.90
C SER A 125 -10.75 -27.74 10.85
N ALA A 126 -10.81 -27.98 12.16
CA ALA A 126 -10.61 -26.92 13.15
C ALA A 126 -9.24 -26.24 13.01
N ALA A 127 -8.20 -26.99 12.62
CA ALA A 127 -6.87 -26.45 12.37
C ALA A 127 -6.85 -25.52 11.13
N ALA A 128 -7.50 -25.92 10.03
CA ALA A 128 -7.63 -25.07 8.84
C ALA A 128 -8.37 -23.76 9.13
N LEU A 129 -9.43 -23.81 9.95
CA LEU A 129 -10.16 -22.62 10.37
C LEU A 129 -9.31 -21.71 11.27
N ALA A 130 -8.46 -22.25 12.13
CA ALA A 130 -7.53 -21.47 12.95
C ALA A 130 -6.49 -20.76 12.07
N ILE A 131 -5.87 -21.50 11.14
CA ILE A 131 -4.92 -20.93 10.16
C ILE A 131 -5.56 -19.78 9.36
N ALA A 132 -6.76 -20.01 8.82
CA ALA A 132 -7.49 -19.00 8.06
C ALA A 132 -7.78 -17.75 8.93
N SER A 133 -8.27 -17.95 10.13
CA SER A 133 -8.59 -16.84 11.05
C SER A 133 -7.36 -16.01 11.41
N VAL A 134 -6.26 -16.62 11.82
CA VAL A 134 -5.03 -15.92 12.20
C VAL A 134 -4.45 -15.19 11.01
N SER A 135 -4.34 -15.85 9.85
CA SER A 135 -3.79 -15.23 8.65
C SER A 135 -4.65 -14.05 8.16
N VAL A 136 -5.98 -14.17 8.17
CA VAL A 136 -6.90 -13.07 7.78
C VAL A 136 -6.65 -11.83 8.64
N TRP A 137 -6.52 -11.97 9.97
CA TRP A 137 -6.26 -10.84 10.85
C TRP A 137 -4.88 -10.20 10.63
N LEU A 138 -3.85 -11.01 10.38
CA LEU A 138 -2.51 -10.52 10.07
C LEU A 138 -2.47 -9.76 8.74
N PHE A 139 -3.06 -10.35 7.70
CA PHE A 139 -3.16 -9.68 6.39
C PHE A 139 -4.01 -8.42 6.43
N LEU A 140 -5.10 -8.41 7.20
CA LEU A 140 -5.94 -7.23 7.40
C LEU A 140 -5.16 -6.11 8.09
N GLY A 141 -4.40 -6.42 9.14
CA GLY A 141 -3.54 -5.45 9.81
C GLY A 141 -2.44 -4.88 8.89
N ALA A 142 -1.76 -5.75 8.14
CA ALA A 142 -0.77 -5.32 7.15
C ALA A 142 -1.37 -4.43 6.07
N ARG A 143 -2.55 -4.78 5.57
CA ARG A 143 -3.30 -3.99 4.59
C ARG A 143 -3.76 -2.64 5.14
N ALA A 144 -4.11 -2.55 6.41
CA ALA A 144 -4.44 -1.28 7.06
C ALA A 144 -3.24 -0.33 7.06
N ILE A 145 -2.04 -0.83 7.38
CA ILE A 145 -0.80 -0.03 7.33
C ILE A 145 -0.47 0.39 5.89
N LEU A 146 -0.63 -0.52 4.92
CA LEU A 146 -0.48 -0.20 3.49
C LEU A 146 -1.41 0.93 3.08
N ALA A 147 -2.69 0.85 3.43
CA ALA A 147 -3.70 1.85 3.10
C ALA A 147 -3.33 3.25 3.65
N LEU A 148 -2.79 3.32 4.86
CA LEU A 148 -2.30 4.57 5.46
C LEU A 148 -1.20 5.22 4.63
N GLY A 149 -0.19 4.45 4.21
CA GLY A 149 0.92 4.96 3.41
C GLY A 149 0.49 5.31 1.98
N GLU A 150 -0.26 4.42 1.33
CA GLU A 150 -0.72 4.59 -0.05
C GLU A 150 -1.65 5.80 -0.22
N ALA A 151 -2.50 6.11 0.76
CA ALA A 151 -3.42 7.24 0.70
C ALA A 151 -2.69 8.59 0.55
N GLY A 152 -1.45 8.71 1.03
CA GLY A 152 -0.62 9.91 0.88
C GLY A 152 -0.02 10.10 -0.51
N ASN A 153 0.06 9.06 -1.34
CA ASN A 153 0.74 9.10 -2.63
C ASN A 153 0.09 10.10 -3.61
N PHE A 154 -1.22 10.03 -3.82
CA PHE A 154 -1.93 10.90 -4.75
C PHE A 154 -1.89 12.39 -4.37
N PRO A 155 -2.26 12.80 -3.15
CA PRO A 155 -2.18 14.19 -2.75
C PRO A 155 -0.75 14.76 -2.86
N ALA A 156 0.24 13.97 -2.47
CA ALA A 156 1.63 14.37 -2.57
C ALA A 156 2.10 14.50 -4.02
N ALA A 157 1.70 13.59 -4.91
CA ALA A 157 2.03 13.64 -6.32
C ALA A 157 1.40 14.87 -7.01
N ILE A 158 0.12 15.14 -6.74
CA ILE A 158 -0.58 16.32 -7.28
C ILE A 158 0.10 17.59 -6.80
N LYS A 159 0.42 17.69 -5.51
CA LYS A 159 1.09 18.85 -4.93
C LYS A 159 2.49 19.05 -5.52
N THR A 160 3.28 17.99 -5.66
CA THR A 160 4.58 18.03 -6.32
C THR A 160 4.46 18.56 -7.75
N THR A 161 3.50 18.05 -8.51
CA THR A 161 3.26 18.51 -9.88
C THR A 161 2.92 20.01 -9.90
N ALA A 162 2.05 20.46 -9.01
CA ALA A 162 1.68 21.88 -8.91
C ALA A 162 2.86 22.80 -8.53
N GLU A 163 3.83 22.30 -7.75
CA GLU A 163 5.02 23.05 -7.35
C GLU A 163 6.06 23.17 -8.49
N TYR A 164 6.22 22.12 -9.30
CA TYR A 164 7.25 22.06 -10.35
C TYR A 164 6.76 22.51 -11.73
N PHE A 165 5.44 22.58 -11.95
CA PHE A 165 4.87 23.04 -13.21
C PHE A 165 4.13 24.38 -12.99
N PRO A 166 4.63 25.50 -13.59
CA PRO A 166 3.96 26.78 -13.45
C PRO A 166 2.59 26.75 -14.12
N LYS A 167 1.61 27.38 -13.49
CA LYS A 167 0.33 27.65 -14.12
C LYS A 167 0.60 28.53 -15.34
N LYS A 168 0.10 28.14 -16.51
CA LYS A 168 -0.05 29.07 -17.61
C LYS A 168 -1.18 30.03 -17.22
N ASP A 169 -0.86 31.34 -17.20
CA ASP A 169 -1.87 32.40 -17.08
C ASP A 169 -2.79 32.36 -18.29
#